data_f2850defd33003950c96ee8f2689dfb7
#
_entry.id   f2850defd33003950c96ee8f2689dfb7
#
_cell.length_a   1.000
_cell.length_b   1.000
_cell.length_c   1.000
_cell.angle_alpha   90.00
_cell.angle_beta   90.00
_cell.angle_gamma   90.00
#
_symmetry.space_group_name_H-M   'P 1'
#
loop_
_entity.id
_entity.type
_entity.pdbx_description
1 polymer ?
#
loop_
_entity_poly.entity_id
_entity_poly.type
_entity_poly.pdbx_seq_one_letter_code
_entity_poly.pdbx_strand_id
1 'polypeptide(L)'
;MSMIWNHSAAGRWGVGLGLSVLALLGAPASADAAHVKGRLEGFRLLRNPVWAEAKDPTNHGYSFREAVPTVRADFRRPFPHIPKELCVALLATAPQKAPPPVLVRVGGGRTTPVTIVVPPGTRLTFQNTDPFKHRLYGVDIKTFMPADQGQGAQREWTPATPGTYEIRDEAAPSLRMWIVAEPTVASITYPSMKGEFSVNVQQPGEYTLQAFFAGKKVGDAVPVKVDAADVDLRAAIKVMDQKTADAEEKASEEKAAKAAKAQDAK
;
A
#
# COMPACT_ATOMS: atom_id res chain seq x y z
N MET A 1 12.71 13.03 -79.03
CA MET A 1 13.08 14.41 -79.27
C MET A 1 13.81 14.86 -78.02
N SER A 2 15.17 14.71 -77.97
CA SER A 2 16.19 15.70 -78.41
C SER A 2 16.18 16.87 -77.46
N MET A 3 17.16 17.26 -76.68
CA MET A 3 18.63 17.39 -76.78
C MET A 3 19.08 17.94 -75.39
N ILE A 4 20.08 17.36 -74.71
CA ILE A 4 21.50 17.77 -74.72
C ILE A 4 21.72 19.28 -74.56
N TRP A 5 22.43 19.66 -73.48
CA TRP A 5 23.75 20.31 -73.56
C TRP A 5 24.32 20.68 -72.15
N ASN A 6 25.44 20.25 -72.00
CA ASN A 6 26.62 20.36 -71.14
C ASN A 6 27.15 21.79 -71.06
N HIS A 7 27.69 22.21 -69.89
CA HIS A 7 29.02 22.83 -69.84
C HIS A 7 29.50 23.04 -68.39
N SER A 8 30.68 22.57 -68.21
CA SER A 8 31.62 22.67 -67.12
C SER A 8 32.06 24.11 -66.84
N ALA A 9 32.40 24.40 -65.57
CA ALA A 9 33.56 25.23 -65.19
C ALA A 9 34.00 24.96 -63.76
N ALA A 10 35.27 24.81 -63.65
CA ALA A 10 36.10 24.54 -62.51
C ALA A 10 36.21 25.70 -61.54
N GLY A 11 36.53 25.37 -60.28
CA GLY A 11 37.34 26.30 -59.51
C GLY A 11 37.06 26.45 -58.05
N ARG A 12 37.88 25.92 -57.24
CA ARG A 12 38.66 26.50 -56.14
C ARG A 12 38.50 25.76 -54.82
N TRP A 13 39.58 25.22 -54.41
CA TRP A 13 39.90 24.64 -53.11
C TRP A 13 39.77 25.67 -52.01
N GLY A 14 39.02 25.33 -50.99
CA GLY A 14 38.94 26.03 -49.70
C GLY A 14 39.09 24.97 -48.60
N VAL A 15 40.31 24.88 -48.04
CA VAL A 15 40.58 24.04 -46.85
C VAL A 15 39.99 24.77 -45.65
N GLY A 16 38.86 24.34 -45.22
CA GLY A 16 38.24 24.76 -43.95
C GLY A 16 38.55 23.75 -42.89
N LEU A 17 39.50 24.00 -42.01
CA LEU A 17 39.70 23.27 -40.75
C LEU A 17 38.48 23.52 -39.85
N GLY A 18 37.52 22.66 -39.92
CA GLY A 18 36.41 22.61 -38.97
C GLY A 18 36.86 21.87 -37.70
N LEU A 19 37.10 22.61 -36.62
CA LEU A 19 37.22 22.06 -35.28
C LEU A 19 35.85 21.44 -34.88
N SER A 20 35.73 20.13 -35.02
CA SER A 20 34.61 19.39 -34.45
C SER A 20 34.81 19.30 -32.95
N VAL A 21 34.19 20.22 -32.20
CA VAL A 21 34.01 20.07 -30.76
C VAL A 21 33.02 18.91 -30.54
N LEU A 22 33.54 17.73 -30.26
CA LEU A 22 32.77 16.57 -29.78
C LEU A 22 32.27 16.90 -28.37
N ALA A 23 31.09 17.48 -28.28
CA ALA A 23 30.36 17.55 -27.00
C ALA A 23 30.05 16.12 -26.58
N LEU A 24 30.84 15.56 -25.66
CA LEU A 24 30.46 14.39 -24.88
C LEU A 24 29.25 14.78 -24.03
N LEU A 25 28.07 14.62 -24.61
CA LEU A 25 26.84 14.51 -23.83
C LEU A 25 26.98 13.24 -22.99
N GLY A 26 27.50 13.41 -21.76
CA GLY A 26 27.45 12.36 -20.76
C GLY A 26 25.99 11.94 -20.63
N ALA A 27 25.66 10.73 -21.06
CA ALA A 27 24.38 10.13 -20.75
C ALA A 27 24.22 10.18 -19.22
N PRO A 28 23.08 10.64 -18.70
CA PRO A 28 22.85 10.56 -17.27
C PRO A 28 23.01 9.09 -16.89
N ALA A 29 24.00 8.79 -16.05
CA ALA A 29 24.10 7.48 -15.45
C ALA A 29 22.76 7.22 -14.79
N SER A 30 22.05 6.18 -15.21
CA SER A 30 20.86 5.70 -14.51
C SER A 30 21.34 5.37 -13.09
N ALA A 31 21.12 6.25 -12.15
CA ALA A 31 21.39 5.95 -10.76
C ALA A 31 20.49 4.76 -10.43
N ASP A 32 21.10 3.61 -10.15
CA ASP A 32 20.35 2.46 -9.64
C ASP A 32 19.59 2.96 -8.40
N ALA A 33 18.29 2.70 -8.41
CA ALA A 33 17.44 3.13 -7.32
C ALA A 33 17.91 2.44 -6.02
N ALA A 34 18.27 3.23 -5.01
CA ALA A 34 18.67 2.69 -3.72
C ALA A 34 17.49 1.98 -3.04
N HIS A 35 17.79 0.99 -2.20
CA HIS A 35 16.80 0.26 -1.44
C HIS A 35 17.04 0.43 0.05
N VAL A 36 15.95 0.59 0.80
CA VAL A 36 15.98 0.45 2.27
C VAL A 36 15.44 -0.93 2.61
N LYS A 37 16.30 -1.75 3.20
CA LYS A 37 15.99 -3.14 3.58
C LYS A 37 15.90 -3.25 5.09
N GLY A 38 14.96 -4.08 5.57
CA GLY A 38 14.78 -4.27 6.99
C GLY A 38 13.87 -5.44 7.31
N ARG A 39 13.59 -5.60 8.60
CA ARG A 39 12.72 -6.64 9.12
C ARG A 39 11.75 -6.06 10.13
N LEU A 40 10.53 -6.57 10.13
CA LEU A 40 9.49 -6.25 11.11
C LEU A 40 9.40 -7.35 12.16
N GLU A 41 9.10 -6.95 13.41
CA GLU A 41 8.84 -7.85 14.54
C GLU A 41 7.52 -7.50 15.22
N GLY A 42 6.94 -8.46 15.95
CA GLY A 42 5.66 -8.26 16.65
C GLY A 42 4.42 -8.30 15.77
N PHE A 43 4.54 -8.45 14.46
CA PHE A 43 3.40 -8.43 13.53
C PHE A 43 2.38 -9.56 13.76
N ARG A 44 2.78 -10.67 14.39
CA ARG A 44 1.87 -11.76 14.77
C ARG A 44 0.91 -11.38 15.91
N LEU A 45 1.20 -10.30 16.61
CA LEU A 45 0.34 -9.75 17.65
C LEU A 45 -0.73 -8.80 17.10
N LEU A 46 -0.56 -8.31 15.88
CA LEU A 46 -1.56 -7.48 15.21
C LEU A 46 -2.86 -8.27 15.01
N ARG A 47 -3.99 -7.61 15.18
CA ARG A 47 -5.31 -8.20 15.03
C ARG A 47 -6.07 -7.56 13.89
N ASN A 48 -6.56 -8.38 12.98
CA ASN A 48 -7.44 -7.88 11.93
C ASN A 48 -8.77 -7.44 12.56
N PRO A 49 -9.23 -6.19 12.35
CA PRO A 49 -10.49 -5.68 12.89
C PRO A 49 -11.70 -6.56 12.54
N VAL A 50 -11.71 -7.20 11.38
CA VAL A 50 -12.78 -8.13 10.97
C VAL A 50 -12.93 -9.28 11.97
N TRP A 51 -11.84 -9.80 12.52
CA TRP A 51 -11.88 -10.86 13.52
C TRP A 51 -12.41 -10.38 14.87
N ALA A 52 -12.08 -9.15 15.25
CA ALA A 52 -12.60 -8.55 16.46
C ALA A 52 -14.12 -8.32 16.36
N GLU A 53 -14.60 -7.83 15.22
CA GLU A 53 -16.04 -7.69 14.93
C GLU A 53 -16.76 -9.05 14.89
N ALA A 54 -16.13 -10.08 14.34
CA ALA A 54 -16.71 -11.43 14.27
C ALA A 54 -16.87 -12.10 15.64
N LYS A 55 -16.04 -11.71 16.63
CA LYS A 55 -16.15 -12.17 18.02
C LYS A 55 -17.23 -11.45 18.82
N ASP A 56 -17.67 -10.29 18.36
CA ASP A 56 -18.70 -9.51 19.04
C ASP A 56 -20.05 -10.24 18.89
N PRO A 57 -20.67 -10.75 19.99
CA PRO A 57 -21.94 -11.45 19.93
C PRO A 57 -23.11 -10.57 19.46
N THR A 58 -22.94 -9.25 19.48
CA THR A 58 -23.94 -8.28 19.00
C THR A 58 -23.89 -8.08 17.49
N ASN A 59 -22.86 -8.54 16.83
CA ASN A 59 -22.68 -8.42 15.39
C ASN A 59 -23.26 -9.64 14.68
N HIS A 60 -24.52 -9.57 14.28
CA HIS A 60 -25.29 -10.68 13.71
C HIS A 60 -24.86 -11.19 12.33
N GLY A 61 -23.81 -10.61 11.72
CA GLY A 61 -23.34 -11.01 10.39
C GLY A 61 -22.38 -12.20 10.37
N TYR A 62 -21.81 -12.59 11.52
CA TYR A 62 -20.77 -13.62 11.60
C TYR A 62 -20.96 -14.55 12.78
N SER A 63 -20.86 -15.86 12.53
CA SER A 63 -20.64 -16.85 13.58
C SER A 63 -19.14 -17.20 13.60
N PHE A 64 -18.41 -16.64 14.54
CA PHE A 64 -17.03 -17.08 14.81
C PHE A 64 -17.06 -18.32 15.70
N ARG A 65 -16.47 -19.41 15.21
CA ARG A 65 -16.24 -20.60 16.04
C ARG A 65 -14.81 -20.53 16.60
N GLU A 66 -14.69 -20.59 17.91
CA GLU A 66 -13.39 -20.76 18.52
C GLU A 66 -12.72 -22.06 18.05
N ALA A 67 -11.40 -22.00 17.90
CA ALA A 67 -10.64 -23.19 17.54
C ALA A 67 -10.81 -24.27 18.61
N VAL A 68 -11.02 -25.50 18.18
CA VAL A 68 -11.15 -26.65 19.10
C VAL A 68 -9.90 -26.84 19.97
N PRO A 69 -10.01 -27.38 21.19
CA PRO A 69 -8.89 -27.54 22.13
C PRO A 69 -7.68 -28.28 21.57
N THR A 70 -7.88 -29.15 20.57
CA THR A 70 -6.83 -29.92 19.89
C THR A 70 -5.89 -29.05 19.04
N VAL A 71 -6.29 -27.82 18.69
CA VAL A 71 -5.42 -26.90 17.99
C VAL A 71 -4.43 -26.28 18.99
N ARG A 72 -3.15 -26.29 18.67
CA ARG A 72 -2.10 -25.66 19.50
C ARG A 72 -2.42 -24.18 19.76
N ALA A 73 -2.12 -23.69 20.96
CA ALA A 73 -2.46 -22.32 21.39
C ALA A 73 -1.94 -21.23 20.43
N ASP A 74 -0.72 -21.41 19.91
CA ASP A 74 -0.08 -20.50 18.95
C ASP A 74 -0.85 -20.40 17.62
N PHE A 75 -1.66 -21.39 17.25
CA PHE A 75 -2.50 -21.39 16.04
C PHE A 75 -3.96 -21.08 16.31
N ARG A 76 -4.38 -20.94 17.57
CA ARG A 76 -5.76 -20.58 17.92
C ARG A 76 -6.08 -19.11 17.62
N ARG A 77 -5.05 -18.25 17.59
CA ARG A 77 -5.20 -16.83 17.26
C ARG A 77 -4.89 -16.61 15.78
N PRO A 78 -5.85 -16.14 14.98
CA PRO A 78 -5.55 -15.72 13.61
C PRO A 78 -4.55 -14.57 13.65
N PHE A 79 -3.54 -14.64 12.81
CA PHE A 79 -2.60 -13.55 12.59
C PHE A 79 -2.78 -12.99 11.17
N PRO A 80 -2.44 -11.72 10.93
CA PRO A 80 -2.66 -11.08 9.64
C PRO A 80 -1.78 -11.69 8.55
N HIS A 81 -2.28 -11.67 7.33
CA HIS A 81 -1.49 -11.98 6.14
C HIS A 81 -0.68 -10.76 5.73
N ILE A 82 0.45 -10.55 6.43
CA ILE A 82 1.24 -9.31 6.33
C ILE A 82 1.67 -8.91 4.90
N PRO A 83 1.90 -9.84 3.93
CA PRO A 83 2.18 -9.44 2.55
C PRO A 83 1.05 -8.67 1.84
N LYS A 84 -0.12 -8.58 2.44
CA LYS A 84 -1.26 -7.83 1.88
C LYS A 84 -1.86 -6.83 2.85
N GLU A 85 -1.77 -7.11 4.15
CA GLU A 85 -2.45 -6.35 5.21
C GLU A 85 -1.55 -5.30 5.87
N LEU A 86 -0.24 -5.52 5.90
CA LEU A 86 0.73 -4.61 6.51
C LEU A 86 1.51 -3.88 5.42
N CYS A 87 1.34 -2.57 5.33
CA CYS A 87 2.04 -1.70 4.39
C CYS A 87 3.19 -0.99 5.11
N VAL A 88 4.39 -1.07 4.56
CA VAL A 88 5.55 -0.26 5.00
C VAL A 88 5.71 0.90 4.04
N ALA A 89 5.60 2.12 4.55
CA ALA A 89 5.70 3.35 3.79
C ALA A 89 7.00 4.10 4.12
N LEU A 90 7.62 4.62 3.10
CA LEU A 90 8.72 5.57 3.19
C LEU A 90 8.15 6.98 3.03
N LEU A 91 8.19 7.76 4.08
CA LEU A 91 7.66 9.11 4.14
C LEU A 91 8.78 10.12 3.94
N ALA A 92 8.62 11.01 2.98
CA ALA A 92 9.54 12.12 2.72
C ALA A 92 9.23 13.30 3.65
N THR A 93 10.10 14.29 3.66
CA THR A 93 9.90 15.55 4.41
C THR A 93 8.90 16.49 3.74
N ALA A 94 8.68 16.34 2.43
CA ALA A 94 7.79 17.18 1.63
C ALA A 94 6.67 16.35 0.98
N PRO A 95 5.53 16.99 0.65
CA PRO A 95 4.44 16.32 -0.07
C PRO A 95 4.91 15.76 -1.42
N GLN A 96 4.39 14.59 -1.77
CA GLN A 96 4.73 13.86 -2.99
C GLN A 96 3.60 13.97 -4.01
N LYS A 97 3.96 13.88 -5.29
CA LYS A 97 2.98 13.81 -6.38
C LYS A 97 2.27 12.46 -6.38
N ALA A 98 1.00 12.48 -6.76
CA ALA A 98 0.26 11.25 -6.99
C ALA A 98 0.98 10.39 -8.05
N PRO A 99 1.20 9.09 -7.78
CA PRO A 99 1.77 8.16 -8.74
C PRO A 99 0.78 7.86 -9.87
N PRO A 100 1.19 7.12 -10.92
CA PRO A 100 0.26 6.53 -11.87
C PRO A 100 -0.85 5.73 -11.18
N PRO A 101 -1.99 5.48 -11.85
CA PRO A 101 -3.10 4.73 -11.28
C PRO A 101 -2.66 3.40 -10.66
N VAL A 102 -3.16 3.12 -9.45
CA VAL A 102 -2.82 1.90 -8.72
C VAL A 102 -3.96 0.89 -8.87
N LEU A 103 -3.64 -0.31 -9.34
CA LEU A 103 -4.58 -1.40 -9.48
C LEU A 103 -4.78 -2.12 -8.13
N VAL A 104 -6.02 -2.18 -7.69
CA VAL A 104 -6.48 -2.96 -6.53
C VAL A 104 -7.31 -4.13 -7.04
N ARG A 105 -6.85 -5.36 -6.82
CA ARG A 105 -7.63 -6.55 -7.19
C ARG A 105 -8.60 -6.89 -6.07
N VAL A 106 -9.83 -7.21 -6.46
CA VAL A 106 -10.90 -7.65 -5.56
C VAL A 106 -11.19 -9.11 -5.89
N GLY A 107 -10.96 -9.99 -4.94
CA GLY A 107 -11.18 -11.43 -5.18
C GLY A 107 -10.86 -12.29 -3.97
N GLY A 108 -11.53 -13.45 -3.87
CA GLY A 108 -11.37 -14.36 -2.74
C GLY A 108 -11.78 -13.75 -1.40
N GLY A 109 -12.79 -12.88 -1.39
CA GLY A 109 -13.31 -12.22 -0.18
C GLY A 109 -12.41 -11.14 0.41
N ARG A 110 -11.43 -10.64 -0.35
CA ARG A 110 -10.52 -9.57 0.09
C ARG A 110 -10.03 -8.71 -1.08
N THR A 111 -9.42 -7.60 -0.75
CA THR A 111 -8.64 -6.81 -1.73
C THR A 111 -7.15 -7.22 -1.70
N THR A 112 -6.45 -6.90 -2.75
CA THR A 112 -4.98 -6.99 -2.81
C THR A 112 -4.46 -5.69 -3.40
N PRO A 113 -3.83 -4.83 -2.60
CA PRO A 113 -3.59 -4.96 -1.15
C PRO A 113 -4.85 -4.74 -0.29
N VAL A 114 -4.76 -5.06 1.02
CA VAL A 114 -5.80 -4.77 2.03
C VAL A 114 -5.58 -3.41 2.69
N THR A 115 -4.33 -3.06 2.98
CA THR A 115 -3.94 -1.72 3.44
C THR A 115 -3.02 -1.10 2.40
N ILE A 116 -3.31 0.13 1.98
CA ILE A 116 -2.46 0.89 1.06
C ILE A 116 -2.26 2.31 1.57
N VAL A 117 -1.06 2.84 1.37
CA VAL A 117 -0.72 4.24 1.67
C VAL A 117 -0.36 4.93 0.37
N VAL A 118 -1.04 6.02 0.07
CA VAL A 118 -0.85 6.76 -1.20
C VAL A 118 -0.94 8.27 -0.96
N PRO A 119 -0.31 9.10 -1.78
CA PRO A 119 -0.56 10.54 -1.76
C PRO A 119 -2.02 10.85 -2.10
N PRO A 120 -2.64 11.89 -1.51
CA PRO A 120 -3.93 12.41 -1.98
C PRO A 120 -3.90 12.68 -3.48
N GLY A 121 -5.01 12.45 -4.18
CA GLY A 121 -5.10 12.58 -5.63
C GLY A 121 -4.67 11.31 -6.39
N THR A 122 -4.19 10.27 -5.73
CA THR A 122 -3.87 9.00 -6.38
C THR A 122 -5.12 8.28 -6.83
N ARG A 123 -5.19 7.93 -8.12
CA ARG A 123 -6.30 7.14 -8.68
C ARG A 123 -6.14 5.67 -8.32
N LEU A 124 -7.14 5.09 -7.68
CA LEU A 124 -7.22 3.67 -7.37
C LEU A 124 -8.23 3.01 -8.31
N THR A 125 -7.82 1.96 -8.99
CA THR A 125 -8.68 1.18 -9.92
C THR A 125 -8.97 -0.16 -9.28
N PHE A 126 -10.22 -0.37 -8.85
CA PHE A 126 -10.69 -1.63 -8.27
C PHE A 126 -11.13 -2.57 -9.38
N GLN A 127 -10.50 -3.72 -9.52
CA GLN A 127 -10.83 -4.73 -10.51
C GLN A 127 -11.40 -5.99 -9.84
N ASN A 128 -12.63 -6.35 -10.18
CA ASN A 128 -13.22 -7.60 -9.72
C ASN A 128 -12.59 -8.78 -10.48
N THR A 129 -11.97 -9.71 -9.75
CA THR A 129 -11.40 -10.96 -10.30
C THR A 129 -12.25 -12.20 -10.01
N ASP A 130 -13.28 -12.06 -9.17
CA ASP A 130 -14.20 -13.16 -8.83
C ASP A 130 -15.27 -13.37 -9.91
N PRO A 131 -15.82 -14.58 -10.04
CA PRO A 131 -16.89 -14.88 -11.00
C PRO A 131 -18.25 -14.30 -10.61
N PHE A 132 -18.39 -13.73 -9.41
CA PHE A 132 -19.61 -13.12 -8.90
C PHE A 132 -19.46 -11.60 -8.79
N LYS A 133 -20.59 -10.92 -8.63
CA LYS A 133 -20.62 -9.46 -8.51
C LYS A 133 -20.18 -9.01 -7.13
N HIS A 134 -19.39 -7.97 -7.08
CA HIS A 134 -19.11 -7.17 -5.88
C HIS A 134 -19.90 -5.87 -5.90
N ARG A 135 -20.15 -5.29 -4.71
CA ARG A 135 -20.80 -3.98 -4.53
C ARG A 135 -20.00 -3.15 -3.54
N LEU A 136 -18.81 -2.75 -3.99
CA LEU A 136 -17.88 -1.96 -3.17
C LEU A 136 -18.47 -0.60 -2.86
N TYR A 137 -18.25 -0.14 -1.63
CA TYR A 137 -18.61 1.20 -1.17
C TYR A 137 -17.61 1.72 -0.14
N GLY A 138 -17.52 3.04 -0.03
CA GLY A 138 -16.73 3.69 1.02
C GLY A 138 -17.58 4.01 2.23
N VAL A 139 -17.07 3.67 3.43
CA VAL A 139 -17.73 4.04 4.69
C VAL A 139 -17.68 5.55 4.82
N ASP A 140 -18.86 6.19 4.94
CA ASP A 140 -19.02 7.65 5.01
C ASP A 140 -18.46 8.42 3.79
N ILE A 141 -18.24 7.74 2.65
CA ILE A 141 -17.71 8.33 1.42
C ILE A 141 -18.84 8.48 0.38
N LYS A 142 -19.43 9.66 0.28
CA LYS A 142 -20.52 9.95 -0.67
C LYS A 142 -20.13 9.78 -2.15
N THR A 143 -18.86 9.88 -2.48
CA THR A 143 -18.33 9.75 -3.86
C THR A 143 -18.05 8.31 -4.27
N PHE A 144 -18.20 7.34 -3.34
CA PHE A 144 -17.99 5.92 -3.60
C PHE A 144 -19.13 5.08 -3.05
N MET A 145 -20.31 5.28 -3.60
CA MET A 145 -21.54 4.56 -3.24
C MET A 145 -21.57 3.15 -3.81
N PRO A 146 -22.35 2.21 -3.24
CA PRO A 146 -22.45 0.86 -3.74
C PRO A 146 -22.89 0.81 -5.21
N ALA A 147 -22.19 0.02 -6.03
CA ALA A 147 -22.57 -0.23 -7.41
C ALA A 147 -22.11 -1.63 -7.84
N ASP A 148 -22.90 -2.29 -8.68
CA ASP A 148 -22.59 -3.63 -9.18
C ASP A 148 -21.31 -3.62 -10.02
N GLN A 149 -20.42 -4.53 -9.70
CA GLN A 149 -19.15 -4.71 -10.39
C GLN A 149 -18.98 -6.20 -10.71
N GLY A 150 -19.33 -6.60 -11.92
CA GLY A 150 -19.21 -7.99 -12.40
C GLY A 150 -17.74 -8.41 -12.59
N GLN A 151 -17.53 -9.67 -12.95
CA GLN A 151 -16.22 -10.22 -13.24
C GLN A 151 -15.46 -9.41 -14.29
N GLY A 152 -14.21 -9.07 -14.04
CA GLY A 152 -13.34 -8.28 -14.92
C GLY A 152 -13.64 -6.78 -14.92
N ALA A 153 -14.80 -6.36 -14.40
CA ALA A 153 -15.16 -4.95 -14.35
C ALA A 153 -14.21 -4.15 -13.45
N GLN A 154 -14.00 -2.90 -13.83
CA GLN A 154 -13.15 -1.96 -13.11
C GLN A 154 -13.96 -0.76 -12.65
N ARG A 155 -13.59 -0.23 -11.49
CA ARG A 155 -14.17 0.98 -10.93
C ARG A 155 -13.07 1.84 -10.34
N GLU A 156 -13.12 3.13 -10.55
CA GLU A 156 -12.11 4.07 -10.08
C GLU A 156 -12.62 4.91 -8.92
N TRP A 157 -11.70 5.25 -8.04
CA TRP A 157 -11.91 6.23 -6.99
C TRP A 157 -10.58 6.90 -6.60
N THR A 158 -10.66 8.13 -6.07
CA THR A 158 -9.49 8.94 -5.72
C THR A 158 -9.71 9.59 -4.35
N PRO A 159 -8.84 9.34 -3.36
CA PRO A 159 -8.85 10.09 -2.10
C PRO A 159 -8.39 11.53 -2.35
N ALA A 160 -9.29 12.49 -2.28
CA ALA A 160 -8.99 13.89 -2.58
C ALA A 160 -8.25 14.61 -1.45
N THR A 161 -8.45 14.19 -0.20
CA THR A 161 -7.89 14.83 0.99
C THR A 161 -7.06 13.83 1.82
N PRO A 162 -6.09 14.32 2.61
CA PRO A 162 -5.41 13.47 3.59
C PRO A 162 -6.40 12.84 4.58
N GLY A 163 -6.16 11.58 4.95
CA GLY A 163 -7.02 10.86 5.89
C GLY A 163 -7.00 9.37 5.68
N THR A 164 -7.80 8.67 6.47
CA THR A 164 -8.00 7.22 6.36
C THR A 164 -9.40 6.94 5.85
N TYR A 165 -9.50 6.08 4.84
CA TYR A 165 -10.73 5.70 4.18
C TYR A 165 -10.89 4.18 4.27
N GLU A 166 -12.10 3.73 4.61
CA GLU A 166 -12.43 2.32 4.66
C GLU A 166 -13.36 1.97 3.49
N ILE A 167 -12.99 0.93 2.74
CA ILE A 167 -13.81 0.36 1.67
C ILE A 167 -14.36 -0.97 2.14
N ARG A 168 -15.65 -1.16 1.94
CA ARG A 168 -16.40 -2.38 2.24
C ARG A 168 -17.11 -2.91 1.01
N ASP A 169 -17.70 -4.09 1.14
CA ASP A 169 -18.48 -4.73 0.10
C ASP A 169 -19.81 -5.24 0.67
N GLU A 170 -20.91 -4.90 0.03
CA GLU A 170 -22.23 -5.42 0.43
C GLU A 170 -22.38 -6.91 0.13
N ALA A 171 -21.74 -7.43 -0.94
CA ALA A 171 -21.82 -8.83 -1.33
C ALA A 171 -20.87 -9.73 -0.52
N ALA A 172 -19.79 -9.19 0.03
CA ALA A 172 -18.81 -9.90 0.85
C ALA A 172 -18.52 -9.11 2.14
N PRO A 173 -19.37 -9.22 3.18
CA PRO A 173 -19.28 -8.38 4.39
C PRO A 173 -17.96 -8.49 5.15
N SER A 174 -17.18 -9.57 4.96
CA SER A 174 -15.83 -9.71 5.52
C SER A 174 -14.77 -8.90 4.79
N LEU A 175 -15.06 -8.43 3.58
CA LEU A 175 -14.13 -7.63 2.82
C LEU A 175 -13.98 -6.25 3.46
N ARG A 176 -12.75 -5.93 3.81
CA ARG A 176 -12.33 -4.62 4.29
C ARG A 176 -11.06 -4.23 3.56
N MET A 177 -10.97 -2.97 3.17
CA MET A 177 -9.75 -2.37 2.69
C MET A 177 -9.57 -1.00 3.35
N TRP A 178 -8.35 -0.67 3.70
CA TRP A 178 -7.98 0.62 4.25
C TRP A 178 -7.05 1.36 3.31
N ILE A 179 -7.42 2.60 3.00
CA ILE A 179 -6.64 3.51 2.17
C ILE A 179 -6.21 4.67 3.07
N VAL A 180 -4.92 4.84 3.25
CA VAL A 180 -4.36 5.98 3.98
C VAL A 180 -3.83 6.97 2.96
N ALA A 181 -4.48 8.12 2.86
CA ALA A 181 -4.02 9.23 2.03
C ALA A 181 -3.02 10.07 2.83
N GLU A 182 -1.72 9.79 2.64
CA GLU A 182 -0.60 10.43 3.33
C GLU A 182 0.18 11.29 2.34
N PRO A 183 0.19 12.63 2.50
CA PRO A 183 0.81 13.52 1.51
C PRO A 183 2.31 13.28 1.28
N THR A 184 3.01 12.80 2.30
CA THR A 184 4.48 12.67 2.27
C THR A 184 4.97 11.29 1.81
N VAL A 185 4.06 10.35 1.50
CA VAL A 185 4.48 9.01 1.08
C VAL A 185 5.20 9.02 -0.27
N ALA A 186 6.48 8.64 -0.25
CA ALA A 186 7.34 8.57 -1.43
C ALA A 186 7.32 7.18 -2.08
N SER A 187 7.28 6.13 -1.26
CA SER A 187 7.25 4.73 -1.73
C SER A 187 6.63 3.83 -0.69
N ILE A 188 6.10 2.70 -1.13
CA ILE A 188 5.52 1.67 -0.28
C ILE A 188 6.03 0.29 -0.64
N THR A 189 6.02 -0.61 0.32
CA THR A 189 6.30 -2.03 0.11
C THR A 189 5.47 -2.89 1.06
N TYR A 190 5.40 -4.18 0.77
CA TYR A 190 4.76 -5.17 1.62
C TYR A 190 5.78 -6.19 2.08
N PRO A 191 5.83 -6.53 3.39
CA PRO A 191 6.80 -7.47 3.91
C PRO A 191 6.50 -8.91 3.45
N SER A 192 7.52 -9.74 3.44
CA SER A 192 7.37 -11.20 3.32
C SER A 192 6.66 -11.77 4.56
N MET A 193 6.23 -13.04 4.51
CA MET A 193 5.68 -13.75 5.68
C MET A 193 6.66 -13.85 6.85
N LYS A 194 7.95 -13.61 6.63
CA LYS A 194 8.98 -13.54 7.67
C LYS A 194 9.18 -12.15 8.25
N GLY A 195 8.45 -11.15 7.73
CA GLY A 195 8.57 -9.75 8.11
C GLY A 195 9.68 -8.98 7.39
N GLU A 196 10.40 -9.60 6.46
CA GLU A 196 11.45 -8.94 5.68
C GLU A 196 10.84 -8.03 4.61
N PHE A 197 11.41 -6.85 4.43
CA PHE A 197 10.96 -5.91 3.41
C PHE A 197 12.12 -5.22 2.71
N SER A 198 11.85 -4.74 1.50
CA SER A 198 12.73 -3.86 0.74
C SER A 198 11.87 -2.78 0.09
N VAL A 199 12.13 -1.52 0.39
CA VAL A 199 11.45 -0.38 -0.21
C VAL A 199 12.39 0.38 -1.13
N ASN A 200 11.92 0.68 -2.33
CA ASN A 200 12.67 1.42 -3.33
C ASN A 200 12.68 2.91 -3.00
N VAL A 201 13.82 3.55 -3.14
CA VAL A 201 14.02 4.99 -2.93
C VAL A 201 14.46 5.60 -4.25
N GLN A 202 13.63 6.46 -4.80
CA GLN A 202 13.89 7.08 -6.10
C GLN A 202 14.90 8.24 -6.03
N GLN A 203 15.00 8.91 -4.89
CA GLN A 203 15.87 10.07 -4.70
C GLN A 203 16.58 9.98 -3.35
N PRO A 204 17.87 10.35 -3.27
CA PRO A 204 18.56 10.50 -2.01
C PRO A 204 17.88 11.55 -1.12
N GLY A 205 17.90 11.34 0.20
CA GLY A 205 17.27 12.27 1.13
C GLY A 205 17.06 11.69 2.53
N GLU A 206 16.38 12.46 3.34
CA GLU A 206 15.93 12.06 4.67
C GLU A 206 14.48 11.60 4.61
N TYR A 207 14.24 10.44 5.17
CA TYR A 207 12.95 9.77 5.15
C TYR A 207 12.59 9.24 6.53
N THR A 208 11.33 8.92 6.69
CA THR A 208 10.83 8.19 7.85
C THR A 208 10.13 6.93 7.40
N LEU A 209 10.56 5.78 7.87
CA LEU A 209 9.84 4.52 7.69
C LEU A 209 8.72 4.41 8.71
N GLN A 210 7.52 4.09 8.25
CA GLN A 210 6.34 3.87 9.08
C GLN A 210 5.56 2.67 8.57
N ALA A 211 5.19 1.77 9.47
CA ALA A 211 4.30 0.68 9.14
C ALA A 211 2.83 1.09 9.36
N PHE A 212 1.94 0.56 8.51
CA PHE A 212 0.50 0.82 8.55
C PHE A 212 -0.26 -0.51 8.50
N PHE A 213 -1.23 -0.65 9.38
CA PHE A 213 -2.10 -1.82 9.44
C PHE A 213 -3.54 -1.39 9.72
N ALA A 214 -4.50 -1.90 8.95
CA ALA A 214 -5.92 -1.57 9.10
C ALA A 214 -6.19 -0.05 9.18
N GLY A 215 -5.50 0.72 8.33
CA GLY A 215 -5.66 2.18 8.26
C GLY A 215 -4.97 2.99 9.36
N LYS A 216 -4.24 2.35 10.28
CA LYS A 216 -3.55 2.99 11.41
C LYS A 216 -2.03 2.85 11.27
N LYS A 217 -1.30 3.82 11.80
CA LYS A 217 0.14 3.69 12.04
C LYS A 217 0.36 2.67 13.16
N VAL A 218 1.31 1.76 12.95
CA VAL A 218 1.68 0.73 13.93
C VAL A 218 3.19 0.74 14.14
N GLY A 219 3.61 0.54 15.39
CA GLY A 219 5.02 0.64 15.78
C GLY A 219 5.57 2.07 15.69
N ASP A 220 6.86 2.18 16.00
CA ASP A 220 7.56 3.45 16.01
C ASP A 220 8.01 3.84 14.59
N ALA A 221 8.01 5.14 14.33
CA ALA A 221 8.56 5.71 13.12
C ALA A 221 10.10 5.67 13.19
N VAL A 222 10.75 5.20 12.12
CA VAL A 222 12.21 5.06 12.06
C VAL A 222 12.78 6.04 11.06
N PRO A 223 13.58 7.04 11.49
CA PRO A 223 14.26 7.93 10.58
C PRO A 223 15.34 7.18 9.80
N VAL A 224 15.42 7.44 8.50
CA VAL A 224 16.39 6.82 7.59
C VAL A 224 16.95 7.88 6.66
N LYS A 225 18.27 8.00 6.63
CA LYS A 225 18.96 8.78 5.61
C LYS A 225 19.41 7.85 4.49
N VAL A 226 19.02 8.17 3.27
CA VAL A 226 19.38 7.41 2.07
C VAL A 226 20.25 8.28 1.19
N ASP A 227 21.45 7.82 0.93
CA ASP A 227 22.35 8.38 -0.08
C ASP A 227 22.17 7.60 -1.41
N ALA A 228 23.23 7.42 -2.18
CA ALA A 228 23.16 6.68 -3.44
C ALA A 228 23.25 5.15 -3.29
N ALA A 229 23.45 4.64 -2.08
CA ALA A 229 23.62 3.20 -1.80
C ALA A 229 22.45 2.63 -1.01
N ASP A 230 22.29 1.30 -1.10
CA ASP A 230 21.35 0.54 -0.27
C ASP A 230 21.60 0.76 1.22
N VAL A 231 20.52 0.85 1.98
CA VAL A 231 20.55 0.98 3.44
C VAL A 231 19.96 -0.26 4.08
N ASP A 232 20.77 -1.01 4.82
CA ASP A 232 20.31 -2.14 5.60
C ASP A 232 20.06 -1.72 7.06
N LEU A 233 18.83 -1.83 7.52
CA LEU A 233 18.48 -1.54 8.91
C LEU A 233 19.00 -2.64 9.83
N ARG A 234 19.87 -2.27 10.78
CA ARG A 234 20.48 -3.22 11.72
C ARG A 234 19.48 -3.77 12.75
N ALA A 235 18.53 -2.94 13.16
CA ALA A 235 17.51 -3.30 14.13
C ALA A 235 16.19 -3.61 13.43
N ALA A 236 15.49 -4.62 13.92
CA ALA A 236 14.12 -4.89 13.47
C ALA A 236 13.16 -3.78 13.96
N ILE A 237 12.20 -3.43 13.12
CA ILE A 237 11.14 -2.46 13.47
C ILE A 237 10.04 -3.22 14.21
N LYS A 238 9.83 -2.88 15.47
CA LYS A 238 8.76 -3.46 16.28
C LYS A 238 7.44 -2.77 15.97
N VAL A 239 6.48 -3.51 15.38
CA VAL A 239 5.15 -2.98 14.99
C VAL A 239 4.10 -3.15 16.08
N MET A 240 4.31 -4.10 17.01
CA MET A 240 3.45 -4.35 18.17
C MET A 240 4.27 -5.02 19.26
N ASP A 241 4.04 -4.67 20.51
CA ASP A 241 4.56 -5.40 21.65
C ASP A 241 3.46 -6.16 22.41
N GLN A 242 3.85 -7.12 23.25
CA GLN A 242 2.90 -7.96 23.97
C GLN A 242 2.02 -7.15 24.92
N LYS A 243 2.58 -6.16 25.61
CA LYS A 243 1.86 -5.32 26.56
C LYS A 243 0.76 -4.52 25.88
N THR A 244 1.06 -3.92 24.71
CA THR A 244 0.09 -3.18 23.91
C THR A 244 -0.99 -4.11 23.36
N ALA A 245 -0.61 -5.30 22.87
CA ALA A 245 -1.54 -6.29 22.37
C ALA A 245 -2.51 -6.77 23.47
N ASP A 246 -2.02 -7.03 24.67
CA ASP A 246 -2.85 -7.44 25.80
C ASP A 246 -3.78 -6.31 26.27
N ALA A 247 -3.32 -5.06 26.23
CA ALA A 247 -4.14 -3.89 26.55
C ALA A 247 -5.28 -3.69 25.54
N GLU A 248 -5.00 -3.84 24.24
CA GLU A 248 -6.02 -3.76 23.19
C GLU A 248 -7.04 -4.91 23.32
N GLU A 249 -6.61 -6.12 23.65
CA GLU A 249 -7.50 -7.26 23.88
C GLU A 249 -8.46 -6.97 25.02
N LYS A 250 -7.94 -6.55 26.17
CA LYS A 250 -8.74 -6.19 27.35
C LYS A 250 -9.75 -5.08 27.03
N ALA A 251 -9.31 -4.03 26.33
CA ALA A 251 -10.20 -2.94 25.96
C ALA A 251 -11.33 -3.40 25.01
N SER A 252 -11.02 -4.33 24.10
CA SER A 252 -12.02 -4.94 23.21
C SER A 252 -13.04 -5.78 23.98
N GLU A 253 -12.58 -6.59 24.93
CA GLU A 253 -13.45 -7.43 25.78
C GLU A 253 -14.37 -6.58 26.67
N GLU A 254 -13.84 -5.50 27.27
CA GLU A 254 -14.64 -4.57 28.08
C GLU A 254 -15.72 -3.86 27.24
N LYS A 255 -15.37 -3.49 25.99
CA LYS A 255 -16.34 -2.87 25.07
C LYS A 255 -17.44 -3.87 24.69
N ALA A 256 -17.09 -5.10 24.36
CA ALA A 256 -18.05 -6.16 24.05
C ALA A 256 -18.98 -6.46 25.24
N ALA A 257 -18.44 -6.55 26.46
CA ALA A 257 -19.22 -6.77 27.67
C ALA A 257 -20.19 -5.62 27.98
N LYS A 258 -19.79 -4.37 27.72
CA LYS A 258 -20.68 -3.20 27.87
C LYS A 258 -21.80 -3.20 26.83
N ALA A 259 -21.49 -3.57 25.59
CA ALA A 259 -22.47 -3.67 24.50
C ALA A 259 -23.51 -4.77 24.80
N ALA A 260 -23.10 -5.94 25.26
CA ALA A 260 -23.99 -7.03 25.65
C ALA A 260 -24.96 -6.61 26.76
N LYS A 261 -24.44 -5.97 27.83
CA LYS A 261 -25.30 -5.46 28.93
C LYS A 261 -26.31 -4.39 28.49
N ALA A 262 -25.97 -3.58 27.51
CA ALA A 262 -26.88 -2.56 26.99
C ALA A 262 -28.00 -3.15 26.11
N GLN A 263 -27.84 -4.35 25.57
CA GLN A 263 -28.89 -5.07 24.84
C GLN A 263 -29.85 -5.82 25.79
N ASP A 264 -29.32 -6.41 26.85
CA ASP A 264 -30.15 -7.10 27.87
C ASP A 264 -31.05 -6.13 28.65
N ALA A 265 -30.75 -4.83 28.60
CA ALA A 265 -31.51 -3.78 29.27
C ALA A 265 -32.62 -3.15 28.40
N LYS A 266 -32.79 -3.59 27.16
CA LYS A 266 -33.87 -3.16 26.24
C LYS A 266 -34.90 -4.25 26.02
#